data_5b193a9a14b78e7d95a805c1ed4bc6f5
#
_entry.id   5b193a9a14b78e7d95a805c1ed4bc6f5
#
_cell.length_a   1.000
_cell.length_b   1.000
_cell.length_c   1.000
_cell.angle_alpha   90.00
_cell.angle_beta   90.00
_cell.angle_gamma   90.00
#
_symmetry.space_group_name_H-M   'P 1'
#
loop_
_entity.id
_entity.type
_entity.pdbx_description
1 polymer ?
#
loop_
_entity_poly.entity_id
_entity_poly.type
_entity_poly.pdbx_seq_one_letter_code
_entity_poly.pdbx_strand_id
1 'polypeptide(L)'
;MRWITLLGRTGTVLLMVGLALIVVWVPPVGSPYESSSSGPMSAETYKIEHSGVYRSQTGFEISVESSESLRVYLLGLTSFELENWRTQVREAYPDLNDMWIKVFTVPLAFVREAYPDLDDPQIEDIMPIVWNVSVLDKGLQTHPEIVLWQSPPSGTLSHEFFPADVLTVTVIVANPSSSNVTVRTKIRDLATLAPKERVIVPAVLLISIGVALAIPWLISRKAKKSTL
;
A
#
# COMPACT_ATOMS: atom_id res chain seq x y z
N MET A 1 -24.99 -8.99 -49.76
CA MET A 1 -25.79 -8.58 -48.58
C MET A 1 -25.39 -9.24 -47.27
N ARG A 2 -25.10 -10.53 -47.24
CA ARG A 2 -24.68 -11.25 -45.99
C ARG A 2 -23.41 -10.67 -45.33
N TRP A 3 -22.39 -10.27 -46.09
CA TRP A 3 -21.14 -9.70 -45.61
C TRP A 3 -21.29 -8.40 -44.85
N ILE A 4 -22.11 -7.47 -45.30
CA ILE A 4 -22.36 -6.18 -44.64
C ILE A 4 -23.05 -6.41 -43.26
N THR A 5 -23.94 -7.39 -43.21
CA THR A 5 -24.60 -7.75 -41.94
C THR A 5 -23.62 -8.41 -40.97
N LEU A 6 -22.70 -9.25 -41.47
CA LEU A 6 -21.66 -9.87 -40.65
C LEU A 6 -20.69 -8.81 -40.10
N LEU A 7 -20.19 -7.92 -40.94
CA LEU A 7 -19.33 -6.81 -40.54
C LEU A 7 -19.98 -5.92 -39.48
N GLY A 8 -21.27 -5.60 -39.66
CA GLY A 8 -22.00 -4.78 -38.69
C GLY A 8 -22.15 -5.48 -37.33
N ARG A 9 -22.42 -6.78 -37.33
CA ARG A 9 -22.50 -7.56 -36.08
C ARG A 9 -21.14 -7.65 -35.37
N THR A 10 -20.07 -7.95 -36.12
CA THR A 10 -18.70 -7.98 -35.57
C THR A 10 -18.31 -6.61 -35.05
N GLY A 11 -18.61 -5.52 -35.77
CA GLY A 11 -18.34 -4.16 -35.31
C GLY A 11 -19.07 -3.82 -33.99
N THR A 12 -20.33 -4.24 -33.87
CA THR A 12 -21.11 -4.03 -32.64
C THR A 12 -20.52 -4.81 -31.45
N VAL A 13 -20.07 -6.04 -31.66
CA VAL A 13 -19.42 -6.85 -30.61
C VAL A 13 -18.11 -6.20 -30.17
N LEU A 14 -17.25 -5.78 -31.09
CA LEU A 14 -15.99 -5.12 -30.76
C LEU A 14 -16.21 -3.80 -30.01
N LEU A 15 -17.22 -3.03 -30.40
CA LEU A 15 -17.59 -1.80 -29.71
C LEU A 15 -18.04 -2.08 -28.25
N MET A 16 -18.89 -3.10 -28.05
CA MET A 16 -19.35 -3.50 -26.73
C MET A 16 -18.22 -4.02 -25.85
N VAL A 17 -17.30 -4.82 -26.39
CA VAL A 17 -16.11 -5.30 -25.68
C VAL A 17 -15.20 -4.14 -25.29
N GLY A 18 -14.94 -3.20 -26.20
CA GLY A 18 -14.15 -2.01 -25.93
C GLY A 18 -14.76 -1.14 -24.82
N LEU A 19 -16.08 -0.92 -24.87
CA LEU A 19 -16.80 -0.19 -23.82
C LEU A 19 -16.78 -0.94 -22.48
N ALA A 20 -16.99 -2.27 -22.48
CA ALA A 20 -16.91 -3.09 -21.29
C ALA A 20 -15.54 -3.03 -20.65
N LEU A 21 -14.47 -3.06 -21.44
CA LEU A 21 -13.10 -2.89 -20.95
C LEU A 21 -12.91 -1.53 -20.24
N ILE A 22 -13.45 -0.45 -20.78
CA ILE A 22 -13.38 0.86 -20.13
C ILE A 22 -14.17 0.86 -18.82
N VAL A 23 -15.40 0.32 -18.81
CA VAL A 23 -16.26 0.35 -17.62
C VAL A 23 -15.74 -0.56 -16.51
N VAL A 24 -15.28 -1.77 -16.86
CA VAL A 24 -14.80 -2.75 -15.85
C VAL A 24 -13.43 -2.35 -15.29
N TRP A 25 -12.58 -1.69 -16.09
CA TRP A 25 -11.23 -1.30 -15.70
C TRP A 25 -11.06 0.17 -15.33
N VAL A 26 -12.11 0.97 -15.37
CA VAL A 26 -12.11 2.22 -14.63
C VAL A 26 -12.52 1.87 -13.20
N PRO A 27 -11.58 1.60 -12.29
CA PRO A 27 -11.96 1.48 -10.89
C PRO A 27 -12.68 2.78 -10.54
N PRO A 28 -13.75 2.73 -9.73
CA PRO A 28 -14.29 3.95 -9.17
C PRO A 28 -13.06 4.69 -8.60
N VAL A 29 -12.91 5.95 -9.00
CA VAL A 29 -11.87 6.82 -8.47
C VAL A 29 -12.22 6.99 -7.00
N GLY A 30 -11.86 5.99 -6.18
CA GLY A 30 -11.79 6.14 -4.75
C GLY A 30 -10.81 7.28 -4.54
N SER A 31 -11.20 8.28 -3.80
CA SER A 31 -10.25 9.28 -3.33
C SER A 31 -9.06 8.51 -2.74
N PRO A 32 -7.82 8.84 -3.12
CA PRO A 32 -6.66 8.18 -2.54
C PRO A 32 -6.80 8.24 -1.02
N TYR A 33 -6.62 7.10 -0.37
CA TYR A 33 -6.64 7.06 1.08
C TYR A 33 -5.56 8.03 1.57
N GLU A 34 -5.98 8.96 2.40
CA GLU A 34 -5.09 9.94 3.02
C GLU A 34 -5.33 9.87 4.52
N SER A 35 -4.29 9.57 5.25
CA SER A 35 -4.28 9.59 6.70
C SER A 35 -3.32 10.67 7.17
N SER A 36 -3.74 11.46 8.14
CA SER A 36 -2.88 12.41 8.80
C SER A 36 -2.97 12.22 10.30
N SER A 37 -1.84 12.21 10.97
CA SER A 37 -1.73 12.21 12.42
C SER A 37 -0.90 13.43 12.87
N SER A 38 -1.24 13.98 14.03
CA SER A 38 -0.45 15.02 14.66
C SER A 38 -0.52 14.83 16.16
N GLY A 39 0.62 14.85 16.83
CA GLY A 39 0.64 14.71 18.28
C GLY A 39 2.05 14.76 18.87
N PRO A 40 2.13 14.81 20.20
CA PRO A 40 3.39 14.73 20.89
C PRO A 40 3.99 13.32 20.75
N MET A 41 5.31 13.29 20.72
CA MET A 41 6.11 12.07 20.75
C MET A 41 7.18 12.25 21.80
N SER A 42 7.25 11.29 22.72
CA SER A 42 8.20 11.35 23.85
C SER A 42 9.64 11.20 23.37
N ALA A 43 10.57 11.65 24.21
CA ALA A 43 11.99 11.44 24.02
C ALA A 43 12.31 9.95 23.90
N GLU A 44 13.26 9.59 23.04
CA GLU A 44 13.78 8.23 22.86
C GLU A 44 12.70 7.17 22.56
N THR A 45 11.58 7.58 21.95
CA THR A 45 10.50 6.67 21.57
C THR A 45 10.31 6.59 20.07
N TYR A 46 9.65 5.52 19.62
CA TYR A 46 9.14 5.40 18.26
C TYR A 46 7.64 5.09 18.26
N LYS A 47 7.00 5.28 17.12
CA LYS A 47 5.60 4.93 16.90
C LYS A 47 5.40 4.33 15.50
N ILE A 48 4.41 3.46 15.37
CA ILE A 48 3.94 2.97 14.09
C ILE A 48 2.87 3.95 13.59
N GLU A 49 3.13 4.58 12.47
CA GLU A 49 2.20 5.53 11.85
C GLU A 49 1.25 4.85 10.88
N HIS A 50 1.70 3.77 10.26
CA HIS A 50 0.91 3.04 9.28
C HIS A 50 1.41 1.62 9.14
N SER A 51 0.47 0.69 8.84
CA SER A 51 0.80 -0.66 8.39
C SER A 51 -0.25 -1.11 7.39
N GLY A 52 0.18 -1.55 6.22
CA GLY A 52 -0.72 -1.95 5.13
C GLY A 52 -0.07 -2.91 4.15
N VAL A 53 -0.91 -3.61 3.38
CA VAL A 53 -0.44 -4.52 2.33
C VAL A 53 -0.38 -3.75 1.01
N TYR A 54 0.80 -3.68 0.42
CA TYR A 54 1.06 -3.01 -0.84
C TYR A 54 1.50 -4.01 -1.91
N ARG A 55 1.27 -3.67 -3.17
CA ARG A 55 1.62 -4.47 -4.35
C ARG A 55 2.42 -3.60 -5.31
N SER A 56 3.09 -4.21 -6.27
CA SER A 56 3.93 -3.52 -7.26
C SER A 56 3.27 -2.36 -8.03
N GLN A 57 1.94 -2.25 -7.96
CA GLN A 57 1.16 -1.21 -8.65
C GLN A 57 0.53 -0.19 -7.69
N THR A 58 0.73 -0.37 -6.38
CA THR A 58 0.22 0.53 -5.35
C THR A 58 1.39 0.98 -4.51
N GLY A 59 1.58 2.28 -4.41
CA GLY A 59 2.58 2.89 -3.56
C GLY A 59 1.92 3.85 -2.58
N PHE A 60 2.73 4.51 -1.79
CA PHE A 60 2.29 5.60 -0.94
C PHE A 60 3.38 6.68 -0.84
N GLU A 61 2.94 7.87 -0.53
CA GLU A 61 3.77 8.99 -0.14
C GLU A 61 3.68 9.16 1.37
N ILE A 62 4.82 9.28 2.03
CA ILE A 62 4.90 9.67 3.43
C ILE A 62 5.52 11.06 3.53
N SER A 63 4.87 11.95 4.28
CA SER A 63 5.41 13.25 4.66
C SER A 63 5.45 13.35 6.18
N VAL A 64 6.59 13.76 6.73
CA VAL A 64 6.79 13.94 8.17
C VAL A 64 7.33 15.32 8.42
N GLU A 65 6.74 16.03 9.38
CA GLU A 65 7.17 17.34 9.86
C GLU A 65 7.34 17.31 11.38
N SER A 66 8.45 17.83 11.87
CA SER A 66 8.77 17.92 13.30
C SER A 66 9.64 19.13 13.60
N SER A 67 9.62 19.58 14.84
CA SER A 67 10.53 20.61 15.36
C SER A 67 11.97 20.11 15.55
N GLU A 68 12.18 18.81 15.63
CA GLU A 68 13.46 18.15 15.83
C GLU A 68 13.73 17.12 14.73
N SER A 69 14.97 16.66 14.64
CA SER A 69 15.35 15.62 13.68
C SER A 69 14.79 14.26 14.09
N LEU A 70 13.96 13.69 13.23
CA LEU A 70 13.40 12.35 13.35
C LEU A 70 14.07 11.38 12.38
N ARG A 71 13.92 10.08 12.64
CA ARG A 71 14.23 9.01 11.69
C ARG A 71 12.93 8.35 11.25
N VAL A 72 12.82 8.04 9.97
CA VAL A 72 11.69 7.31 9.43
C VAL A 72 12.21 6.01 8.83
N TYR A 73 11.53 4.91 9.13
CA TYR A 73 11.84 3.59 8.61
C TYR A 73 10.63 3.03 7.87
N LEU A 74 10.88 2.43 6.73
CA LEU A 74 9.92 1.59 6.02
C LEU A 74 10.37 0.15 6.17
N LEU A 75 9.57 -0.65 6.86
CA LEU A 75 9.82 -2.07 7.05
C LEU A 75 8.87 -2.86 6.15
N GLY A 76 9.38 -3.91 5.51
CA GLY A 76 8.61 -4.77 4.65
C GLY A 76 8.75 -6.23 5.03
N LEU A 77 7.62 -6.90 5.15
CA LEU A 77 7.54 -8.33 5.40
C LEU A 77 6.59 -8.98 4.39
N THR A 78 6.97 -10.10 3.86
CA THR A 78 6.03 -10.95 3.13
C THR A 78 4.98 -11.51 4.10
N SER A 79 3.84 -11.96 3.57
CA SER A 79 2.80 -12.56 4.42
C SER A 79 3.31 -13.81 5.17
N PHE A 80 4.25 -14.53 4.57
CA PHE A 80 4.86 -15.72 5.17
C PHE A 80 5.79 -15.36 6.33
N GLU A 81 6.66 -14.37 6.13
CA GLU A 81 7.56 -13.87 7.19
C GLU A 81 6.79 -13.30 8.36
N LEU A 82 5.76 -12.49 8.08
CA LEU A 82 4.91 -11.92 9.12
C LEU A 82 4.21 -13.00 9.94
N GLU A 83 3.74 -14.08 9.31
CA GLU A 83 3.09 -15.18 10.03
C GLU A 83 4.09 -16.02 10.85
N ASN A 84 5.30 -16.21 10.35
CA ASN A 84 6.39 -16.81 11.12
C ASN A 84 6.73 -15.99 12.36
N TRP A 85 6.82 -14.68 12.23
CA TRP A 85 7.07 -13.78 13.36
C TRP A 85 5.93 -13.82 14.39
N ARG A 86 4.68 -13.85 13.93
CA ARG A 86 3.50 -14.02 14.80
C ARG A 86 3.55 -15.30 15.61
N THR A 87 3.97 -16.40 14.97
CA THR A 87 4.11 -17.70 15.65
C THR A 87 5.19 -17.61 16.72
N GLN A 88 6.35 -17.04 16.42
CA GLN A 88 7.44 -16.86 17.38
C GLN A 88 7.04 -15.95 18.56
N VAL A 89 6.33 -14.85 18.28
CA VAL A 89 5.81 -13.94 19.31
C VAL A 89 4.77 -14.65 20.20
N ARG A 90 3.88 -15.48 19.62
CA ARG A 90 2.90 -16.26 20.38
C ARG A 90 3.56 -17.29 21.28
N GLU A 91 4.63 -17.93 20.82
CA GLU A 91 5.40 -18.87 21.61
C GLU A 91 6.16 -18.18 22.75
N ALA A 92 6.67 -16.97 22.52
CA ALA A 92 7.40 -16.20 23.52
C ALA A 92 6.49 -15.51 24.55
N TYR A 93 5.24 -15.22 24.17
CA TYR A 93 4.27 -14.48 24.98
C TYR A 93 2.91 -15.20 24.98
N PRO A 94 2.78 -16.37 25.60
CA PRO A 94 1.59 -17.21 25.52
C PRO A 94 0.34 -16.58 26.12
N ASP A 95 0.50 -15.69 27.09
CA ASP A 95 -0.60 -15.00 27.78
C ASP A 95 -1.12 -13.77 27.02
N LEU A 96 -0.43 -13.33 25.95
CA LEU A 96 -0.92 -12.24 25.11
C LEU A 96 -2.08 -12.69 24.23
N ASN A 97 -3.15 -11.89 24.20
CA ASN A 97 -4.25 -12.17 23.31
C ASN A 97 -3.88 -11.96 21.83
N ASP A 98 -4.58 -12.67 20.94
CA ASP A 98 -4.32 -12.64 19.50
C ASP A 98 -4.41 -11.23 18.88
N MET A 99 -5.17 -10.32 19.45
CA MET A 99 -5.29 -8.96 18.94
C MET A 99 -3.98 -8.18 19.14
N TRP A 100 -3.39 -8.28 20.33
CA TRP A 100 -2.09 -7.67 20.64
C TRP A 100 -0.97 -8.24 19.76
N ILE A 101 -0.95 -9.58 19.61
CA ILE A 101 0.03 -10.24 18.74
C ILE A 101 -0.10 -9.73 17.30
N LYS A 102 -1.32 -9.62 16.74
CA LYS A 102 -1.53 -9.14 15.37
C LYS A 102 -1.07 -7.71 15.15
N VAL A 103 -1.34 -6.83 16.11
CA VAL A 103 -1.04 -5.40 15.98
C VAL A 103 0.43 -5.12 16.23
N PHE A 104 1.03 -5.81 17.19
CA PHE A 104 2.37 -5.51 17.69
C PHE A 104 3.40 -6.59 17.38
N THR A 105 3.19 -7.44 16.37
CA THR A 105 4.12 -8.50 15.98
C THR A 105 5.57 -8.02 15.88
N VAL A 106 5.81 -6.96 15.09
CA VAL A 106 7.16 -6.45 14.83
C VAL A 106 7.79 -5.85 16.11
N PRO A 107 7.12 -4.93 16.84
CA PRO A 107 7.64 -4.43 18.12
C PRO A 107 7.92 -5.51 19.14
N LEU A 108 7.04 -6.49 19.28
CA LEU A 108 7.21 -7.60 20.26
C LEU A 108 8.37 -8.52 19.87
N ALA A 109 8.57 -8.79 18.59
CA ALA A 109 9.74 -9.53 18.13
C ALA A 109 11.04 -8.79 18.48
N PHE A 110 11.07 -7.46 18.30
CA PHE A 110 12.22 -6.64 18.67
C PHE A 110 12.48 -6.59 20.20
N VAL A 111 11.43 -6.60 21.01
CA VAL A 111 11.59 -6.72 22.48
C VAL A 111 12.28 -8.04 22.83
N ARG A 112 11.83 -9.14 22.22
CA ARG A 112 12.47 -10.45 22.44
C ARG A 112 13.94 -10.46 22.07
N GLU A 113 14.32 -9.85 20.94
CA GLU A 113 15.71 -9.70 20.52
C GLU A 113 16.53 -8.80 21.45
N ALA A 114 15.90 -7.74 21.96
CA ALA A 114 16.56 -6.80 22.86
C ALA A 114 16.75 -7.35 24.28
N TYR A 115 15.82 -8.16 24.74
CA TYR A 115 15.75 -8.69 26.10
C TYR A 115 15.45 -10.19 26.09
N PRO A 116 16.41 -11.05 25.66
CA PRO A 116 16.20 -12.49 25.53
C PRO A 116 15.96 -13.18 26.89
N ASP A 117 16.40 -12.57 27.98
CA ASP A 117 16.26 -13.10 29.34
C ASP A 117 14.95 -12.67 30.03
N LEU A 118 14.05 -12.03 29.30
CA LEU A 118 12.76 -11.61 29.85
C LEU A 118 11.81 -12.81 29.84
N ASP A 119 11.82 -13.58 30.92
CA ASP A 119 10.98 -14.77 31.11
C ASP A 119 9.53 -14.36 31.41
N ASP A 120 8.59 -14.75 30.56
CA ASP A 120 7.12 -14.61 30.70
C ASP A 120 6.64 -13.22 31.19
N PRO A 121 7.04 -12.13 30.50
CA PRO A 121 6.71 -10.80 30.97
C PRO A 121 5.23 -10.50 30.78
N GLN A 122 4.62 -9.90 31.79
CA GLN A 122 3.27 -9.37 31.66
C GLN A 122 3.27 -8.19 30.68
N ILE A 123 2.12 -7.95 30.03
CA ILE A 123 2.00 -6.85 29.06
C ILE A 123 2.36 -5.49 29.65
N GLU A 124 2.12 -5.30 30.94
CA GLU A 124 2.44 -4.08 31.69
C GLU A 124 3.96 -3.84 31.78
N ASP A 125 4.77 -4.90 31.81
CA ASP A 125 6.22 -4.82 31.81
C ASP A 125 6.79 -4.53 30.42
N ILE A 126 6.11 -5.01 29.37
CA ILE A 126 6.53 -4.86 27.98
C ILE A 126 6.19 -3.46 27.44
N MET A 127 5.01 -2.94 27.75
CA MET A 127 4.51 -1.69 27.16
C MET A 127 5.44 -0.47 27.31
N PRO A 128 6.13 -0.27 28.43
CA PRO A 128 7.07 0.84 28.56
C PRO A 128 8.30 0.72 27.65
N ILE A 129 8.74 -0.52 27.38
CA ILE A 129 9.98 -0.78 26.64
C ILE A 129 9.75 -1.00 25.14
N VAL A 130 8.56 -1.46 24.76
CA VAL A 130 8.23 -1.81 23.36
C VAL A 130 8.40 -0.64 22.40
N TRP A 131 8.20 0.58 22.90
CA TRP A 131 8.29 1.80 22.10
C TRP A 131 9.63 2.51 22.17
N ASN A 132 10.62 1.94 22.84
CA ASN A 132 11.94 2.56 23.01
C ASN A 132 12.76 2.45 21.72
N VAL A 133 13.39 3.56 21.30
CA VAL A 133 14.25 3.60 20.11
C VAL A 133 15.40 2.60 20.19
N SER A 134 15.95 2.33 21.40
CA SER A 134 17.02 1.34 21.54
C SER A 134 16.57 -0.09 21.19
N VAL A 135 15.31 -0.43 21.47
CA VAL A 135 14.71 -1.72 21.07
C VAL A 135 14.56 -1.78 19.56
N LEU A 136 14.04 -0.70 18.96
CA LEU A 136 13.93 -0.57 17.52
C LEU A 136 15.31 -0.73 16.84
N ASP A 137 16.29 0.04 17.28
CA ASP A 137 17.64 0.03 16.69
C ASP A 137 18.28 -1.37 16.78
N LYS A 138 18.12 -2.07 17.91
CA LYS A 138 18.63 -3.44 18.08
C LYS A 138 17.90 -4.43 17.17
N GLY A 139 16.58 -4.37 17.08
CA GLY A 139 15.80 -5.21 16.17
C GLY A 139 16.18 -5.00 14.71
N LEU A 140 16.38 -3.74 14.27
CA LEU A 140 16.81 -3.42 12.92
C LEU A 140 18.26 -3.85 12.62
N GLN A 141 19.13 -3.88 13.62
CA GLN A 141 20.49 -4.42 13.48
C GLN A 141 20.48 -5.95 13.31
N THR A 142 19.58 -6.64 14.02
CA THR A 142 19.41 -8.09 13.91
C THR A 142 18.73 -8.50 12.61
N HIS A 143 17.79 -7.69 12.12
CA HIS A 143 16.98 -7.94 10.93
C HIS A 143 17.11 -6.85 9.87
N PRO A 144 18.31 -6.61 9.31
CA PRO A 144 18.50 -5.57 8.29
C PRO A 144 17.73 -5.86 6.99
N GLU A 145 17.39 -7.12 6.73
CA GLU A 145 16.68 -7.57 5.52
C GLU A 145 15.26 -7.05 5.41
N ILE A 146 14.62 -6.71 6.53
CA ILE A 146 13.26 -6.14 6.52
C ILE A 146 13.24 -4.64 6.27
N VAL A 147 14.38 -3.95 6.32
CA VAL A 147 14.47 -2.51 6.12
C VAL A 147 14.44 -2.20 4.64
N LEU A 148 13.30 -1.75 4.13
CA LEU A 148 13.14 -1.34 2.74
C LEU A 148 13.78 0.03 2.47
N TRP A 149 13.66 0.91 3.46
CA TRP A 149 14.21 2.25 3.38
C TRP A 149 14.31 2.90 4.77
N GLN A 150 15.30 3.76 4.93
CA GLN A 150 15.54 4.56 6.14
C GLN A 150 15.89 5.99 5.73
N SER A 151 15.27 6.97 6.40
CA SER A 151 15.62 8.37 6.20
C SER A 151 16.93 8.73 6.90
N PRO A 152 17.71 9.70 6.37
CA PRO A 152 18.61 10.46 7.21
C PRO A 152 17.81 11.22 8.29
N PRO A 153 18.42 11.55 9.43
CA PRO A 153 17.76 12.38 10.45
C PRO A 153 17.33 13.72 9.85
N SER A 154 16.02 14.04 9.95
CA SER A 154 15.47 15.27 9.38
C SER A 154 14.24 15.74 10.14
N GLY A 155 14.04 17.06 10.24
CA GLY A 155 12.81 17.66 10.77
C GLY A 155 11.68 17.74 9.73
N THR A 156 12.00 17.65 8.44
CA THR A 156 11.01 17.62 7.36
C THR A 156 11.43 16.59 6.33
N LEU A 157 10.50 15.70 5.96
CA LEU A 157 10.73 14.60 5.05
C LEU A 157 9.52 14.42 4.14
N SER A 158 9.76 14.12 2.87
CA SER A 158 8.77 13.53 1.95
C SER A 158 9.43 12.42 1.17
N HIS A 159 8.77 11.26 1.09
CA HIS A 159 9.27 10.10 0.36
C HIS A 159 8.14 9.32 -0.28
N GLU A 160 8.31 8.98 -1.56
CA GLU A 160 7.40 8.09 -2.29
C GLU A 160 7.99 6.69 -2.32
N PHE A 161 7.15 5.69 -2.05
CA PHE A 161 7.55 4.29 -2.03
C PHE A 161 6.62 3.43 -2.87
N PHE A 162 7.22 2.59 -3.72
CA PHE A 162 6.53 1.59 -4.54
C PHE A 162 7.22 0.24 -4.34
N PRO A 163 6.58 -0.73 -3.68
CA PRO A 163 7.18 -2.05 -3.48
C PRO A 163 7.31 -2.80 -4.80
N ALA A 164 8.37 -3.59 -4.95
CA ALA A 164 8.55 -4.47 -6.11
C ALA A 164 7.59 -5.67 -6.06
N ASP A 165 7.34 -6.18 -4.86
CA ASP A 165 6.54 -7.38 -4.57
C ASP A 165 5.35 -7.05 -3.67
N VAL A 166 4.54 -8.08 -3.36
CA VAL A 166 3.45 -7.97 -2.38
C VAL A 166 4.04 -8.03 -0.98
N LEU A 167 4.05 -6.91 -0.28
CA LEU A 167 4.61 -6.78 1.06
C LEU A 167 3.60 -6.15 2.03
N THR A 168 3.66 -6.56 3.28
CA THR A 168 3.14 -5.76 4.38
C THR A 168 4.19 -4.72 4.73
N VAL A 169 3.88 -3.45 4.47
CA VAL A 169 4.79 -2.34 4.75
C VAL A 169 4.35 -1.66 6.04
N THR A 170 5.29 -1.50 6.96
CA THR A 170 5.09 -0.79 8.22
C THR A 170 5.94 0.48 8.22
N VAL A 171 5.30 1.62 8.47
CA VAL A 171 5.94 2.92 8.59
C VAL A 171 6.18 3.23 10.06
N ILE A 172 7.44 3.42 10.41
CA ILE A 172 7.88 3.75 11.77
C ILE A 172 8.50 5.13 11.77
N VAL A 173 8.08 5.98 12.72
CA VAL A 173 8.71 7.26 13.01
C VAL A 173 9.35 7.17 14.37
N ALA A 174 10.64 7.51 14.47
CA ALA A 174 11.44 7.43 15.68
C ALA A 174 12.00 8.81 16.08
N ASN A 175 11.86 9.15 17.34
CA ASN A 175 12.46 10.30 17.97
C ASN A 175 13.70 9.88 18.77
N PRO A 176 14.92 9.96 18.22
CA PRO A 176 16.13 9.59 18.92
C PRO A 176 16.63 10.67 19.89
N SER A 177 15.97 11.83 19.94
CA SER A 177 16.39 12.95 20.80
C SER A 177 15.97 12.73 22.25
N SER A 178 16.64 13.40 23.17
CA SER A 178 16.29 13.40 24.59
C SER A 178 15.15 14.37 24.95
N SER A 179 14.51 14.99 23.94
CA SER A 179 13.41 15.94 24.10
C SER A 179 12.12 15.43 23.50
N ASN A 180 11.00 15.84 24.09
CA ASN A 180 9.69 15.60 23.51
C ASN A 180 9.49 16.52 22.28
N VAL A 181 8.90 15.97 21.23
CA VAL A 181 8.68 16.69 19.97
C VAL A 181 7.22 16.61 19.56
N THR A 182 6.77 17.55 18.76
CA THR A 182 5.49 17.44 18.06
C THR A 182 5.75 16.94 16.65
N VAL A 183 5.10 15.86 16.29
CA VAL A 183 5.23 15.23 14.97
C VAL A 183 3.91 15.34 14.23
N ARG A 184 3.99 15.74 12.97
CA ARG A 184 2.89 15.66 12.02
C ARG A 184 3.29 14.69 10.93
N THR A 185 2.48 13.64 10.75
CA THR A 185 2.67 12.63 9.71
C THR A 185 1.48 12.66 8.77
N LYS A 186 1.75 12.59 7.48
CA LYS A 186 0.75 12.46 6.44
C LYS A 186 1.15 11.29 5.55
N ILE A 187 0.22 10.34 5.34
CA ILE A 187 0.40 9.21 4.46
C ILE A 187 -0.72 9.24 3.42
N ARG A 188 -0.33 9.18 2.16
CA ARG A 188 -1.24 9.22 1.02
C ARG A 188 -0.96 8.05 0.10
N ASP A 189 -1.98 7.25 -0.18
CA ASP A 189 -1.87 6.18 -1.16
C ASP A 189 -1.68 6.74 -2.57
N LEU A 190 -0.69 6.22 -3.27
CA LEU A 190 -0.40 6.52 -4.66
C LEU A 190 -0.88 5.34 -5.51
N ALA A 191 -1.94 5.55 -6.28
CA ALA A 191 -2.29 4.62 -7.34
C ALA A 191 -1.38 4.86 -8.54
N THR A 192 -0.60 3.87 -8.95
CA THR A 192 0.11 3.97 -10.23
C THR A 192 -0.91 4.00 -11.37
N LEU A 193 -0.82 5.00 -12.23
CA LEU A 193 -1.66 5.14 -13.43
C LEU A 193 -1.36 4.04 -14.50
N ALA A 194 -0.35 3.21 -14.26
CA ALA A 194 0.15 2.21 -15.20
C ALA A 194 -0.89 1.17 -15.71
N PRO A 195 -1.89 0.70 -14.93
CA PRO A 195 -2.91 -0.18 -15.49
C PRO A 195 -3.83 0.50 -16.52
N LYS A 196 -4.08 1.81 -16.37
CA LYS A 196 -5.01 2.53 -17.25
C LYS A 196 -4.49 2.65 -18.69
N GLU A 197 -3.23 3.00 -18.86
CA GLU A 197 -2.64 3.17 -20.21
C GLU A 197 -2.62 1.86 -21.00
N ARG A 198 -2.32 0.73 -20.33
CA ARG A 198 -2.29 -0.58 -21.00
C ARG A 198 -3.66 -1.09 -21.48
N VAL A 199 -4.74 -0.61 -20.88
CA VAL A 199 -6.10 -1.03 -21.21
C VAL A 199 -6.81 0.01 -22.06
N ILE A 200 -6.53 1.31 -21.89
CA ILE A 200 -7.13 2.38 -22.67
C ILE A 200 -6.77 2.25 -24.15
N VAL A 201 -5.51 1.99 -24.48
CA VAL A 201 -5.08 1.87 -25.87
C VAL A 201 -5.82 0.74 -26.62
N PRO A 202 -5.83 -0.52 -26.15
CA PRO A 202 -6.58 -1.58 -26.80
C PRO A 202 -8.10 -1.34 -26.77
N ALA A 203 -8.65 -0.74 -25.71
CA ALA A 203 -10.07 -0.41 -25.65
C ALA A 203 -10.47 0.62 -26.70
N VAL A 204 -9.70 1.70 -26.85
CA VAL A 204 -9.92 2.74 -27.86
C VAL A 204 -9.78 2.16 -29.28
N LEU A 205 -8.80 1.28 -29.52
CA LEU A 205 -8.64 0.59 -30.79
C LEU A 205 -9.86 -0.28 -31.13
N LEU A 206 -10.35 -1.07 -30.16
CA LEU A 206 -11.53 -1.91 -30.36
C LEU A 206 -12.79 -1.07 -30.66
N ILE A 207 -12.98 0.03 -29.95
CA ILE A 207 -14.09 0.96 -30.20
C ILE A 207 -13.96 1.56 -31.58
N SER A 208 -12.79 2.04 -31.97
CA SER A 208 -12.56 2.68 -33.27
C SER A 208 -12.81 1.72 -34.43
N ILE A 209 -12.29 0.49 -34.36
CA ILE A 209 -12.52 -0.58 -35.32
C ILE A 209 -14.01 -0.97 -35.33
N GLY A 210 -14.62 -1.11 -34.17
CA GLY A 210 -16.05 -1.43 -34.03
C GLY A 210 -16.95 -0.41 -34.71
N VAL A 211 -16.68 0.88 -34.50
CA VAL A 211 -17.40 1.99 -35.17
C VAL A 211 -17.20 1.93 -36.67
N ALA A 212 -15.95 1.80 -37.15
CA ALA A 212 -15.64 1.75 -38.59
C ALA A 212 -16.38 0.61 -39.31
N LEU A 213 -16.50 -0.56 -38.69
CA LEU A 213 -17.21 -1.71 -39.22
C LEU A 213 -18.74 -1.59 -39.12
N ALA A 214 -19.27 -0.87 -38.14
CA ALA A 214 -20.69 -0.69 -37.93
C ALA A 214 -21.32 0.37 -38.87
N ILE A 215 -20.57 1.41 -39.27
CA ILE A 215 -21.07 2.51 -40.11
C ILE A 215 -21.66 2.03 -41.46
N PRO A 216 -20.97 1.22 -42.27
CA PRO A 216 -21.52 0.75 -43.56
C PRO A 216 -22.83 -0.05 -43.40
N TRP A 217 -22.93 -0.82 -42.30
CA TRP A 217 -24.14 -1.57 -41.99
C TRP A 217 -25.30 -0.66 -41.59
N LEU A 218 -25.08 0.38 -40.81
CA LEU A 218 -26.08 1.37 -40.42
C LEU A 218 -26.61 2.14 -41.66
N ILE A 219 -25.68 2.57 -42.54
CA ILE A 219 -26.03 3.28 -43.79
C ILE A 219 -26.89 2.37 -44.69
N SER A 220 -26.49 1.11 -44.89
CA SER A 220 -27.24 0.17 -45.73
C SER A 220 -28.63 -0.15 -45.17
N ARG A 221 -28.81 -0.11 -43.87
CA ARG A 221 -30.09 -0.33 -43.19
C ARG A 221 -31.04 0.86 -43.35
N LYS A 222 -30.47 2.09 -43.30
CA LYS A 222 -31.23 3.34 -43.48
C LYS A 222 -31.72 3.47 -44.93
N ALA A 223 -30.87 3.15 -45.91
CA ALA A 223 -31.25 3.15 -47.33
C ALA A 223 -32.40 2.18 -47.66
N LYS A 224 -32.45 1.01 -47.02
CA LYS A 224 -33.55 0.06 -47.19
C LYS A 224 -34.90 0.52 -46.58
N LYS A 225 -34.86 1.35 -45.50
CA LYS A 225 -36.09 1.89 -44.92
C LYS A 225 -36.70 3.06 -45.71
N SER A 226 -35.91 3.75 -46.52
CA SER A 226 -36.40 4.87 -47.33
C SER A 226 -36.96 4.45 -48.70
N THR A 227 -36.86 3.16 -49.04
CA THR A 227 -37.37 2.57 -50.30
C THR A 227 -38.62 1.70 -50.11
N LEU A 228 -39.19 1.68 -48.93
CA LEU A 228 -40.49 1.10 -48.55
C LEU A 228 -41.47 2.21 -48.18
#